data_dcb59ffd124977d7400f35b02bbc6113
#
_entry.id   dcb59ffd124977d7400f35b02bbc6113
#
_cell.length_a   1.000
_cell.length_b   1.000
_cell.length_c   1.000
_cell.angle_alpha   90.00
_cell.angle_beta   90.00
_cell.angle_gamma   90.00
#
_symmetry.space_group_name_H-M   'P 1'
#
loop_
_entity.id
_entity.type
_entity.pdbx_description
1 polymer ?
#
loop_
_entity_poly.entity_id
_entity_poly.type
_entity_poly.pdbx_seq_one_letter_code
_entity_poly.pdbx_strand_id
1 'polypeptide(L)'
;MINRLADVASHSLELNVNTVTFGLVMNEERYGALAPDSQAAVDDVLGAGAGLRLAAKLAEAVDEGRRYMRDGGVRIVQLSSSERERLKSLLESVSRATVEELESKGLAAEAVRTALMNSA
;
A
#
# COMPACT_ATOMS: atom_id res chain seq x y z
N MET A 1 14.11 0.84 -11.55
CA MET A 1 14.22 -0.29 -12.53
C MET A 1 12.80 -0.73 -12.80
N ILE A 2 12.25 -0.37 -13.95
CA ILE A 2 10.92 -0.83 -14.37
C ILE A 2 11.10 -2.30 -14.74
N ASN A 3 10.42 -3.18 -14.02
CA ASN A 3 10.38 -4.59 -14.39
C ASN A 3 9.76 -4.70 -15.78
N ARG A 4 10.43 -5.38 -16.71
CA ARG A 4 9.97 -5.54 -18.10
C ARG A 4 8.76 -6.48 -18.19
N LEU A 5 7.74 -6.23 -17.37
CA LEU A 5 6.54 -7.08 -17.30
C LEU A 5 5.74 -7.06 -18.60
N ALA A 6 5.75 -5.93 -19.31
CA ALA A 6 5.08 -5.81 -20.59
C ALA A 6 5.67 -6.75 -21.68
N ASP A 7 6.90 -7.21 -21.52
CA ASP A 7 7.53 -8.15 -22.48
C ASP A 7 7.02 -9.58 -22.33
N VAL A 8 6.45 -9.94 -21.19
CA VAL A 8 6.07 -11.31 -20.82
C VAL A 8 4.60 -11.46 -20.44
N ALA A 9 3.90 -10.36 -20.17
CA ALA A 9 2.51 -10.37 -19.79
C ALA A 9 1.62 -9.85 -20.91
N SER A 10 0.54 -10.55 -21.22
CA SER A 10 -0.48 -10.09 -22.17
C SER A 10 -1.69 -9.43 -21.48
N HIS A 11 -1.89 -9.71 -20.19
CA HIS A 11 -2.99 -9.18 -19.38
C HIS A 11 -2.49 -8.80 -17.99
N SER A 12 -3.06 -7.74 -17.43
CA SER A 12 -2.88 -7.32 -16.05
C SER A 12 -4.25 -7.10 -15.41
N LEU A 13 -4.50 -7.77 -14.30
CA LEU A 13 -5.75 -7.66 -13.57
C LEU A 13 -5.56 -6.71 -12.38
N GLU A 14 -6.30 -5.60 -12.34
CA GLU A 14 -6.30 -4.64 -11.25
C GLU A 14 -7.35 -5.03 -10.20
N LEU A 15 -6.90 -5.60 -9.09
CA LEU A 15 -7.77 -6.10 -8.02
C LEU A 15 -7.98 -5.10 -6.88
N ASN A 16 -6.96 -4.31 -6.55
CA ASN A 16 -6.96 -3.41 -5.37
C ASN A 16 -7.34 -4.13 -4.07
N VAL A 17 -6.76 -5.32 -3.85
CA VAL A 17 -7.13 -6.20 -2.73
C VAL A 17 -6.27 -6.01 -1.49
N ASN A 18 -5.19 -5.27 -1.59
CA ASN A 18 -4.32 -4.97 -0.45
C ASN A 18 -3.78 -3.55 -0.51
N THR A 19 -3.37 -3.06 0.65
CA THR A 19 -2.62 -1.81 0.79
C THR A 19 -1.28 -2.14 1.44
N VAL A 20 -0.20 -1.64 0.86
CA VAL A 20 1.14 -1.78 1.44
C VAL A 20 1.48 -0.47 2.14
N THR A 21 1.78 -0.57 3.43
CA THR A 21 2.22 0.57 4.23
C THR A 21 3.74 0.58 4.30
N PHE A 22 4.35 1.71 4.00
CA PHE A 22 5.79 1.93 4.17
C PHE A 22 6.02 2.83 5.37
N GLY A 23 7.00 2.46 6.18
CA GLY A 23 7.50 3.30 7.27
C GLY A 23 8.96 3.66 7.03
N LEU A 24 9.31 4.92 7.25
CA LEU A 24 10.69 5.35 7.35
C LEU A 24 11.02 5.52 8.82
N VAL A 25 12.01 4.78 9.30
CA VAL A 25 12.37 4.76 10.72
C VAL A 25 13.86 5.07 10.89
N MET A 26 14.20 5.71 12.01
CA MET A 26 15.57 5.99 12.40
C MET A 26 15.76 5.54 13.85
N ASN A 27 16.94 5.05 14.16
CA ASN A 27 17.32 4.72 15.54
C ASN A 27 17.34 5.98 16.40
N GLU A 28 16.71 5.94 17.59
CA GLU A 28 16.55 7.10 18.47
C GLU A 28 17.88 7.69 18.94
N GLU A 29 18.86 6.85 19.32
CA GLU A 29 20.19 7.32 19.73
C GLU A 29 20.92 8.01 18.59
N ARG A 30 20.76 7.50 17.35
CA ARG A 30 21.36 8.12 16.17
C ARG A 30 20.72 9.45 15.84
N TYR A 31 19.39 9.55 15.98
CA TYR A 31 18.69 10.82 15.83
C TYR A 31 19.14 11.81 16.89
N GLY A 32 19.19 11.42 18.17
CA GLY A 32 19.63 12.27 19.27
C GLY A 32 21.09 12.73 19.18
N ALA A 33 21.95 11.96 18.49
CA ALA A 33 23.35 12.33 18.26
C ALA A 33 23.54 13.32 17.10
N LEU A 34 22.49 13.65 16.33
CA LEU A 34 22.57 14.67 15.30
C LEU A 34 22.69 16.08 15.90
N ALA A 35 23.39 16.96 15.21
CA ALA A 35 23.36 18.38 15.54
C ALA A 35 21.93 18.95 15.42
N PRO A 36 21.53 19.97 16.23
CA PRO A 36 20.18 20.53 16.22
C PRO A 36 19.66 20.92 14.83
N ASP A 37 20.49 21.54 14.01
CA ASP A 37 20.14 21.91 12.62
C ASP A 37 19.85 20.67 11.74
N SER A 38 20.58 19.57 11.99
CA SER A 38 20.36 18.30 11.26
C SER A 38 19.07 17.60 11.73
N GLN A 39 18.77 17.66 13.04
CA GLN A 39 17.49 17.17 13.56
C GLN A 39 16.32 17.93 12.94
N ALA A 40 16.39 19.27 12.94
CA ALA A 40 15.37 20.12 12.33
C ALA A 40 15.18 19.82 10.84
N ALA A 41 16.25 19.58 10.10
CA ALA A 41 16.17 19.20 8.69
C ALA A 41 15.53 17.82 8.48
N VAL A 42 15.83 16.85 9.36
CA VAL A 42 15.19 15.52 9.34
C VAL A 42 13.70 15.66 9.63
N ASP A 43 13.31 16.44 10.64
CA ASP A 43 11.90 16.64 11.03
C ASP A 43 11.11 17.34 9.92
N ASP A 44 11.70 18.33 9.26
CA ASP A 44 11.08 19.03 8.13
C ASP A 44 10.85 18.10 6.93
N VAL A 45 11.85 17.29 6.60
CA VAL A 45 11.78 16.37 5.46
C VAL A 45 10.88 15.16 5.75
N LEU A 46 10.97 14.58 6.95
CA LEU A 46 10.29 13.34 7.34
C LEU A 46 9.01 13.56 8.18
N GLY A 47 8.66 14.80 8.48
CA GLY A 47 7.44 15.15 9.19
C GLY A 47 6.16 14.79 8.43
N ALA A 48 5.01 15.20 8.95
CA ALA A 48 3.68 14.81 8.44
C ALA A 48 3.48 15.02 6.93
N GLY A 49 4.16 16.01 6.33
CA GLY A 49 4.13 16.25 4.89
C GLY A 49 4.87 15.22 4.04
N ALA A 50 5.80 14.44 4.61
CA ALA A 50 6.57 13.46 3.86
C ALA A 50 5.69 12.35 3.28
N GLY A 51 4.75 11.85 4.08
CA GLY A 51 3.79 10.83 3.65
C GLY A 51 2.97 11.29 2.45
N LEU A 52 2.48 12.51 2.45
CA LEU A 52 1.71 13.08 1.33
C LEU A 52 2.56 13.24 0.08
N ARG A 53 3.80 13.73 0.22
CA ARG A 53 4.73 13.85 -0.92
C ARG A 53 5.07 12.48 -1.52
N LEU A 54 5.32 11.49 -0.68
CA LEU A 54 5.57 10.12 -1.14
C LEU A 54 4.36 9.51 -1.83
N ALA A 55 3.16 9.67 -1.25
CA ALA A 55 1.92 9.19 -1.84
C ALA A 55 1.67 9.79 -3.23
N ALA A 56 1.89 11.10 -3.40
CA ALA A 56 1.79 11.76 -4.69
C ALA A 56 2.77 11.17 -5.73
N LYS A 57 4.03 10.95 -5.33
CA LYS A 57 5.04 10.34 -6.21
C LYS A 57 4.74 8.90 -6.57
N LEU A 58 4.20 8.13 -5.64
CA LEU A 58 3.75 6.76 -5.91
C LEU A 58 2.56 6.73 -6.87
N ALA A 59 1.61 7.66 -6.75
CA ALA A 59 0.49 7.79 -7.69
C ALA A 59 0.97 8.10 -9.11
N GLU A 60 1.90 9.05 -9.28
CA GLU A 60 2.55 9.34 -10.57
C GLU A 60 3.22 8.10 -11.16
N ALA A 61 3.97 7.35 -10.35
CA ALA A 61 4.67 6.14 -10.79
C ALA A 61 3.70 5.01 -11.19
N VAL A 62 2.55 4.88 -10.51
CA VAL A 62 1.49 3.93 -10.89
C VAL A 62 0.91 4.30 -12.26
N ASP A 63 0.63 5.56 -12.51
CA ASP A 63 0.09 6.00 -13.80
C ASP A 63 1.11 5.85 -14.95
N GLU A 64 2.39 6.08 -14.67
CA GLU A 64 3.47 5.75 -15.61
C GLU A 64 3.54 4.25 -15.90
N GLY A 65 3.46 3.42 -14.87
CA GLY A 65 3.44 1.97 -15.01
C GLY A 65 2.26 1.48 -15.86
N ARG A 66 1.07 2.03 -15.65
CA ARG A 66 -0.12 1.73 -16.45
C ARG A 66 0.05 2.14 -17.92
N ARG A 67 0.65 3.31 -18.18
CA ARG A 67 0.97 3.74 -19.55
C ARG A 67 1.94 2.78 -20.21
N TYR A 68 3.06 2.48 -19.54
CA TYR A 68 4.06 1.53 -20.02
C TYR A 68 3.46 0.17 -20.37
N MET A 69 2.61 -0.38 -19.51
CA MET A 69 1.94 -1.66 -19.76
C MET A 69 1.03 -1.59 -21.01
N ARG A 70 0.23 -0.53 -21.15
CA ARG A 70 -0.64 -0.34 -22.33
C ARG A 70 0.14 -0.18 -23.62
N ASP A 71 1.20 0.63 -23.58
CA ASP A 71 2.07 0.88 -24.74
C ASP A 71 2.81 -0.41 -25.18
N GLY A 72 3.11 -1.30 -24.23
CA GLY A 72 3.63 -2.64 -24.46
C GLY A 72 2.58 -3.66 -24.90
N GLY A 73 1.32 -3.25 -25.13
CA GLY A 73 0.26 -4.12 -25.62
C GLY A 73 -0.44 -4.96 -24.54
N VAL A 74 -0.15 -4.71 -23.26
CA VAL A 74 -0.79 -5.42 -22.15
C VAL A 74 -2.22 -4.90 -21.97
N ARG A 75 -3.18 -5.80 -21.95
CA ARG A 75 -4.58 -5.48 -21.64
C ARG A 75 -4.77 -5.35 -20.15
N ILE A 76 -5.11 -4.15 -19.67
CA ILE A 76 -5.48 -3.91 -18.29
C ILE A 76 -6.96 -4.27 -18.12
N VAL A 77 -7.24 -5.21 -17.23
CA VAL A 77 -8.59 -5.75 -16.96
C VAL A 77 -9.01 -5.36 -15.55
N GLN A 78 -10.26 -4.99 -15.39
CA GLN A 78 -10.90 -4.75 -14.10
C GLN A 78 -12.03 -5.76 -13.91
N LEU A 79 -12.25 -6.19 -12.67
CA LEU A 79 -13.39 -7.03 -12.34
C LEU A 79 -14.69 -6.25 -12.50
N SER A 80 -15.72 -6.92 -13.03
CA SER A 80 -17.10 -6.45 -12.92
C SER A 80 -17.54 -6.35 -11.45
N SER A 81 -18.61 -5.63 -11.19
CA SER A 81 -19.15 -5.50 -9.82
C SER A 81 -19.48 -6.87 -9.21
N SER A 82 -20.08 -7.78 -9.99
CA SER A 82 -20.44 -9.13 -9.52
C SER A 82 -19.22 -10.00 -9.22
N GLU A 83 -18.16 -9.91 -10.01
CA GLU A 83 -16.90 -10.62 -9.78
C GLU A 83 -16.16 -10.06 -8.55
N ARG A 84 -16.23 -8.75 -8.34
CA ARG A 84 -15.67 -8.09 -7.17
C ARG A 84 -16.36 -8.53 -5.87
N GLU A 85 -17.70 -8.59 -5.87
CA GLU A 85 -18.46 -9.08 -4.72
C GLU A 85 -18.18 -10.56 -4.44
N ARG A 86 -18.05 -11.39 -5.49
CA ARG A 86 -17.65 -12.78 -5.33
C ARG A 86 -16.25 -12.93 -4.74
N LEU A 87 -15.28 -12.13 -5.21
CA LEU A 87 -13.92 -12.11 -4.67
C LEU A 87 -13.93 -11.69 -3.20
N LYS A 88 -14.66 -10.63 -2.86
CA LYS A 88 -14.82 -10.15 -1.49
C LYS A 88 -15.36 -11.24 -0.57
N SER A 89 -16.40 -11.95 -1.00
CA SER A 89 -16.96 -13.08 -0.25
C SER A 89 -15.95 -14.21 -0.03
N LEU A 90 -15.13 -14.53 -1.03
CA LEU A 90 -14.08 -15.54 -0.89
C LEU A 90 -12.96 -15.10 0.07
N LEU A 91 -12.61 -13.83 0.08
CA LEU A 91 -11.56 -13.27 0.95
C LEU A 91 -12.03 -13.07 2.40
N GLU A 92 -13.34 -13.04 2.66
CA GLU A 92 -13.89 -12.83 4.00
C GLU A 92 -13.44 -13.93 4.99
N SER A 93 -13.37 -15.17 4.55
CA SER A 93 -12.88 -16.28 5.38
C SER A 93 -11.42 -16.11 5.78
N VAL A 94 -10.57 -15.63 4.87
CA VAL A 94 -9.16 -15.36 5.12
C VAL A 94 -9.01 -14.17 6.08
N SER A 95 -9.75 -13.09 5.84
CA SER A 95 -9.77 -11.92 6.71
C SER A 95 -10.17 -12.27 8.13
N ARG A 96 -11.22 -13.09 8.29
CA ARG A 96 -11.68 -13.55 9.61
C ARG A 96 -10.65 -14.40 10.32
N ALA A 97 -10.05 -15.36 9.65
CA ALA A 97 -9.00 -16.20 10.22
C ALA A 97 -7.79 -15.37 10.70
N THR A 98 -7.41 -14.34 9.92
CA THR A 98 -6.33 -13.42 10.31
C THR A 98 -6.69 -12.61 11.55
N VAL A 99 -7.94 -12.10 11.64
CA VAL A 99 -8.41 -11.38 12.82
C VAL A 99 -8.39 -12.27 14.05
N GLU A 100 -8.92 -13.50 13.96
CA GLU A 100 -8.91 -14.48 15.05
C GLU A 100 -7.48 -14.81 15.53
N GLU A 101 -6.55 -14.98 14.61
CA GLU A 101 -5.13 -15.21 14.94
C GLU A 101 -4.53 -14.01 15.70
N LEU A 102 -4.77 -12.79 15.26
CA LEU A 102 -4.24 -11.58 15.90
C LEU A 102 -4.88 -11.33 17.27
N GLU A 103 -6.19 -11.53 17.41
CA GLU A 103 -6.90 -11.45 18.68
C GLU A 103 -6.35 -12.49 19.69
N SER A 104 -6.02 -13.70 19.25
CA SER A 104 -5.39 -14.72 20.10
C SER A 104 -4.02 -14.32 20.64
N LYS A 105 -3.36 -13.37 19.97
CA LYS A 105 -2.08 -12.77 20.39
C LYS A 105 -2.27 -11.50 21.25
N GLY A 106 -3.51 -11.18 21.63
CA GLY A 106 -3.84 -10.00 22.45
C GLY A 106 -3.87 -8.67 21.69
N LEU A 107 -3.94 -8.70 20.35
CA LEU A 107 -4.04 -7.51 19.52
C LEU A 107 -5.51 -7.18 19.23
N ALA A 108 -5.92 -5.92 19.29
CA ALA A 108 -7.29 -5.47 19.03
C ALA A 108 -7.62 -5.45 17.53
N ALA A 109 -7.52 -6.61 16.86
CA ALA A 109 -7.57 -6.70 15.42
C ALA A 109 -8.97 -6.41 14.85
N GLU A 110 -10.04 -6.83 15.53
CA GLU A 110 -11.41 -6.57 15.09
C GLU A 110 -11.75 -5.08 15.18
N ALA A 111 -11.28 -4.39 16.21
CA ALA A 111 -11.47 -2.94 16.33
C ALA A 111 -10.79 -2.19 15.18
N VAL A 112 -9.56 -2.57 14.84
CA VAL A 112 -8.82 -2.01 13.70
C VAL A 112 -9.52 -2.31 12.38
N ARG A 113 -9.93 -3.56 12.15
CA ARG A 113 -10.69 -3.95 10.96
C ARG A 113 -11.95 -3.11 10.78
N THR A 114 -12.73 -2.97 11.85
CA THR A 114 -13.96 -2.17 11.84
C THR A 114 -13.68 -0.70 11.53
N ALA A 115 -12.65 -0.10 12.11
CA ALA A 115 -12.26 1.28 11.84
C ALA A 115 -11.87 1.47 10.37
N LEU A 116 -11.10 0.55 9.79
CA LEU A 116 -10.70 0.59 8.38
C LEU A 116 -11.89 0.47 7.43
N MET A 117 -12.84 -0.43 7.73
CA MET A 117 -14.05 -0.62 6.90
C MET A 117 -14.98 0.60 6.92
N ASN A 118 -15.01 1.37 8.03
CA ASN A 118 -15.83 2.56 8.17
C ASN A 118 -15.19 3.83 7.60
N SER A 119 -13.90 3.79 7.26
CA SER A 119 -13.14 4.93 6.69
C SER A 119 -13.02 4.88 5.16
N ALA A 120 -13.50 3.82 4.51
CA ALA A 120 -13.49 3.63 3.07
C ALA A 120 -14.83 4.02 2.44
#